data_9dd2c4c48a2fc2d4345a814982216b02
#
_entry.id   9dd2c4c48a2fc2d4345a814982216b02
#
_cell.length_a   1.000
_cell.length_b   1.000
_cell.length_c   1.000
_cell.angle_alpha   90.00
_cell.angle_beta   90.00
_cell.angle_gamma   90.00
#
_symmetry.space_group_name_H-M   'P 1'
#
loop_
_entity.id
_entity.type
_entity.pdbx_description
1 polymer ?
#
loop_
_entity_poly.entity_id
_entity_poly.type
_entity_poly.pdbx_seq_one_letter_code
_entity_poly.pdbx_strand_id
1 'polypeptide(L)'
;VNKVVLDASAVLAVFFMEEGKQAVEPVLFGASMSAVNYSEVLKKAVEKRGSLQQARYFLERQSINVVPFDASQAVLAASILPQTSPFGLSFADRACLSLGLKLQFKVFTAEQRMGETELDVKVKLIRKRTLV
;
A
#
# COMPACT_ATOMS: atom_id res chain seq x y z
N VAL A 1 12.31 4.39 12.26
CA VAL A 1 11.81 3.59 11.13
C VAL A 1 10.51 2.90 11.53
N ASN A 2 9.46 3.13 10.79
CA ASN A 2 8.16 2.54 11.08
C ASN A 2 8.01 1.17 10.40
N LYS A 3 7.70 0.15 11.18
CA LYS A 3 7.56 -1.24 10.70
C LYS A 3 6.14 -1.47 10.20
N VAL A 4 5.81 -0.78 9.11
CA VAL A 4 4.52 -0.88 8.44
C VAL A 4 4.73 -1.00 6.94
N VAL A 5 3.73 -1.54 6.25
CA VAL A 5 3.66 -1.57 4.80
C VAL A 5 2.55 -0.64 4.37
N LEU A 6 2.84 0.22 3.41
CA LEU A 6 1.86 1.16 2.88
C LEU A 6 1.38 0.72 1.51
N ASP A 7 0.06 0.58 1.36
CA ASP A 7 -0.58 0.48 0.06
C ASP A 7 -0.51 1.85 -0.64
N ALA A 8 -0.62 1.86 -1.96
CA ALA A 8 -0.62 3.11 -2.73
C ALA A 8 -1.68 4.08 -2.20
N SER A 9 -2.88 3.57 -1.86
CA SER A 9 -3.97 4.41 -1.35
C SER A 9 -3.59 5.15 -0.06
N ALA A 10 -2.79 4.55 0.80
CA ALA A 10 -2.34 5.19 2.04
C ALA A 10 -1.38 6.34 1.74
N VAL A 11 -0.42 6.13 0.85
CA VAL A 11 0.53 7.18 0.45
C VAL A 11 -0.20 8.32 -0.25
N LEU A 12 -1.11 7.99 -1.16
CA LEU A 12 -1.86 8.99 -1.91
C LEU A 12 -2.76 9.84 -1.02
N ALA A 13 -3.28 9.28 0.08
CA ALA A 13 -4.06 10.04 1.04
C ALA A 13 -3.25 11.18 1.64
N VAL A 14 -1.97 10.97 1.90
CA VAL A 14 -1.07 12.03 2.38
C VAL A 14 -0.68 12.98 1.25
N PHE A 15 -0.25 12.43 0.12
CA PHE A 15 0.26 13.22 -1.00
C PHE A 15 -0.81 14.15 -1.58
N PHE A 16 -2.06 13.67 -1.69
CA PHE A 16 -3.19 14.46 -2.21
C PHE A 16 -4.09 15.03 -1.10
N MET A 17 -3.70 14.89 0.16
CA MET A 17 -4.45 15.43 1.30
C MET A 17 -5.89 14.90 1.35
N GLU A 18 -6.05 13.59 1.20
CA GLU A 18 -7.34 12.92 1.21
C GLU A 18 -7.72 12.48 2.63
N GLU A 19 -8.99 12.09 2.80
CA GLU A 19 -9.47 11.52 4.07
C GLU A 19 -8.62 10.31 4.45
N GLY A 20 -8.26 10.21 5.72
CA GLY A 20 -7.45 9.11 6.23
C GLY A 20 -5.98 9.45 6.39
N LYS A 21 -5.53 10.60 5.87
CA LYS A 21 -4.11 10.99 5.96
C LYS A 21 -3.62 11.03 7.41
N GLN A 22 -4.49 11.34 8.37
CA GLN A 22 -4.12 11.41 9.79
C GLN A 22 -3.70 10.06 10.36
N ALA A 23 -4.21 8.96 9.80
CA ALA A 23 -3.82 7.62 10.23
C ALA A 23 -2.44 7.24 9.67
N VAL A 24 -2.05 7.82 8.54
CA VAL A 24 -0.81 7.46 7.84
C VAL A 24 0.36 8.34 8.29
N GLU A 25 0.14 9.63 8.49
CA GLU A 25 1.21 10.58 8.80
C GLU A 25 2.12 10.11 9.95
N PRO A 26 1.60 9.58 11.07
CA PRO A 26 2.46 9.14 12.17
C PRO A 26 3.37 7.94 11.83
N VAL A 27 3.02 7.15 10.82
CA VAL A 27 3.77 5.92 10.47
C VAL A 27 4.48 6.03 9.12
N LEU A 28 4.42 7.19 8.49
CA LEU A 28 4.91 7.37 7.11
C LEU A 28 6.43 7.27 7.01
N PHE A 29 7.15 7.94 7.91
CA PHE A 29 8.61 8.02 7.80
C PHE A 29 9.25 6.63 7.97
N GLY A 30 10.05 6.26 6.98
CA GLY A 30 10.75 4.97 7.01
C GLY A 30 9.85 3.75 6.80
N ALA A 31 8.60 3.94 6.41
CA ALA A 31 7.70 2.83 6.10
C ALA A 31 8.17 2.08 4.86
N SER A 32 7.70 0.85 4.70
CA SER A 32 8.01 0.02 3.53
C SER A 32 6.84 0.00 2.56
N MET A 33 7.14 -0.12 1.27
CA MET A 33 6.11 -0.39 0.28
C MET A 33 6.69 -1.24 -0.86
N SER A 34 5.82 -2.04 -1.48
CA SER A 34 6.19 -2.82 -2.65
C SER A 34 6.49 -1.90 -3.83
N ALA A 35 7.47 -2.27 -4.66
CA ALA A 35 7.75 -1.57 -5.91
C ALA A 35 6.51 -1.51 -6.82
N VAL A 36 5.61 -2.48 -6.74
CA VAL A 36 4.34 -2.47 -7.49
C VAL A 36 3.47 -1.29 -7.04
N ASN A 37 3.30 -1.14 -5.73
CA ASN A 37 2.48 -0.05 -5.17
C ASN A 37 3.18 1.30 -5.35
N TYR A 38 4.49 1.33 -5.30
CA TYR A 38 5.27 2.52 -5.62
C TYR A 38 4.97 3.01 -7.03
N SER A 39 4.96 2.09 -8.01
CA SER A 39 4.60 2.41 -9.40
C SER A 39 3.18 2.98 -9.50
N GLU A 40 2.23 2.44 -8.72
CA GLU A 40 0.87 2.97 -8.71
C GLU A 40 0.80 4.40 -8.19
N VAL A 41 1.57 4.73 -7.16
CA VAL A 41 1.63 6.10 -6.63
C VAL A 41 2.13 7.05 -7.73
N LEU A 42 3.21 6.67 -8.42
CA LEU A 42 3.78 7.48 -9.49
C LEU A 42 2.77 7.67 -10.63
N LYS A 43 2.09 6.58 -11.01
CA LYS A 43 1.07 6.63 -12.05
C LYS A 43 -0.06 7.61 -11.70
N LYS A 44 -0.58 7.53 -10.47
CA LYS A 44 -1.64 8.41 -10.01
C LYS A 44 -1.20 9.86 -9.94
N ALA A 45 0.04 10.10 -9.54
CA ALA A 45 0.59 11.46 -9.51
C ALA A 45 0.62 12.07 -10.92
N VAL A 46 1.01 11.28 -11.92
CA VAL A 46 0.99 11.75 -13.31
C VAL A 46 -0.44 12.01 -13.78
N GLU A 47 -1.38 11.09 -13.51
CA GLU A 47 -2.77 11.20 -13.93
C GLU A 47 -3.47 12.42 -13.34
N LYS A 48 -3.20 12.75 -12.08
CA LYS A 48 -3.91 13.81 -11.36
C LYS A 48 -3.19 15.14 -11.34
N ARG A 49 -2.43 15.44 -12.39
CA ARG A 49 -1.68 16.68 -12.56
C ARG A 49 -0.53 16.88 -11.57
N GLY A 50 -0.22 15.87 -10.77
CA GLY A 50 1.01 15.86 -10.04
C GLY A 50 2.13 15.56 -11.00
N SER A 51 3.36 15.83 -10.60
CA SER A 51 4.50 15.42 -11.39
C SER A 51 5.09 14.14 -10.81
N LEU A 52 5.61 13.29 -11.68
CA LEU A 52 6.34 12.11 -11.27
C LEU A 52 7.48 12.50 -10.33
N GLN A 53 8.17 13.59 -10.64
CA GLN A 53 9.28 14.07 -9.84
C GLN A 53 8.85 14.54 -8.44
N GLN A 54 7.70 15.19 -8.34
CA GLN A 54 7.18 15.62 -7.05
C GLN A 54 6.85 14.41 -6.16
N ALA A 55 6.22 13.38 -6.73
CA ALA A 55 5.90 12.17 -5.99
C ALA A 55 7.16 11.43 -5.54
N ARG A 56 8.14 11.30 -6.44
CA ARG A 56 9.43 10.68 -6.09
C ARG A 56 10.11 11.43 -4.96
N TYR A 57 10.17 12.75 -5.07
CA TYR A 57 10.80 13.61 -4.08
C TYR A 57 10.12 13.46 -2.72
N PHE A 58 8.77 13.48 -2.72
CA PHE A 58 7.99 13.28 -1.49
C PHE A 58 8.37 11.97 -0.82
N LEU A 59 8.36 10.86 -1.57
CA LEU A 59 8.64 9.54 -1.02
C LEU A 59 10.09 9.41 -0.54
N GLU A 60 11.03 10.00 -1.26
CA GLU A 60 12.44 10.03 -0.84
C GLU A 60 12.61 10.79 0.48
N ARG A 61 11.95 11.92 0.62
CA ARG A 61 12.01 12.71 1.86
C ARG A 61 11.42 11.98 3.05
N GLN A 62 10.48 11.08 2.81
CA GLN A 62 9.90 10.25 3.88
C GLN A 62 10.72 8.99 4.13
N SER A 63 11.86 8.84 3.47
CA SER A 63 12.73 7.66 3.60
C SER A 63 11.95 6.36 3.41
N ILE A 64 11.05 6.34 2.44
CA ILE A 64 10.26 5.14 2.13
C ILE A 64 11.20 4.05 1.62
N ASN A 65 11.10 2.87 2.22
CA ASN A 65 11.84 1.70 1.79
C ASN A 65 11.04 0.98 0.69
N VAL A 66 11.41 1.22 -0.56
CA VAL A 66 10.76 0.55 -1.69
C VAL A 66 11.38 -0.83 -1.85
N VAL A 67 10.59 -1.87 -1.61
CA VAL A 67 11.06 -3.26 -1.66
C VAL A 67 10.82 -3.83 -3.05
N PRO A 68 11.86 -4.39 -3.71
CA PRO A 68 11.69 -4.97 -5.04
C PRO A 68 10.64 -6.08 -5.04
N PHE A 69 9.84 -6.11 -6.10
CA PHE A 69 8.90 -7.21 -6.32
C PHE A 69 9.61 -8.28 -7.13
N ASP A 70 10.36 -9.12 -6.45
CA ASP A 70 11.19 -10.17 -7.06
C ASP A 70 10.40 -11.47 -7.25
N ALA A 71 11.09 -12.53 -7.72
CA ALA A 71 10.45 -13.82 -7.98
C ALA A 71 9.80 -14.41 -6.72
N SER A 72 10.43 -14.27 -5.55
CA SER A 72 9.85 -14.81 -4.33
C SER A 72 8.57 -14.08 -3.95
N GLN A 73 8.53 -12.75 -4.13
CA GLN A 73 7.32 -11.98 -3.93
C GLN A 73 6.23 -12.34 -4.94
N ALA A 74 6.62 -12.59 -6.18
CA ALA A 74 5.68 -13.03 -7.22
C ALA A 74 5.02 -14.36 -6.86
N VAL A 75 5.80 -15.31 -6.35
CA VAL A 75 5.28 -16.62 -5.91
C VAL A 75 4.29 -16.42 -4.75
N LEU A 76 4.65 -15.61 -3.76
CA LEU A 76 3.78 -15.35 -2.61
C LEU A 76 2.49 -14.67 -3.05
N ALA A 77 2.58 -13.65 -3.90
CA ALA A 77 1.40 -12.93 -4.41
C ALA A 77 0.46 -13.85 -5.19
N ALA A 78 1.00 -14.79 -5.94
CA ALA A 78 0.20 -15.79 -6.66
C ALA A 78 -0.44 -16.78 -5.68
N SER A 79 0.28 -17.18 -4.63
CA SER A 79 -0.17 -18.19 -3.68
C SER A 79 -1.37 -17.75 -2.86
N ILE A 80 -1.56 -16.44 -2.67
CA ILE A 80 -2.70 -15.91 -1.89
C ILE A 80 -3.92 -15.61 -2.76
N LEU A 81 -3.91 -15.99 -4.03
CA LEU A 81 -5.05 -15.78 -4.93
C LEU A 81 -6.36 -16.38 -4.38
N PRO A 82 -6.37 -17.62 -3.84
CA PRO A 82 -7.62 -18.17 -3.32
C PRO A 82 -8.24 -17.35 -2.18
N GLN A 83 -7.43 -16.72 -1.34
CA GLN A 83 -7.90 -15.91 -0.21
C GLN A 83 -8.30 -14.49 -0.64
N THR A 84 -7.84 -14.01 -1.78
CA THR A 84 -8.06 -12.63 -2.22
C THR A 84 -9.07 -12.52 -3.35
N SER A 85 -9.17 -13.55 -4.20
CA SER A 85 -10.07 -13.58 -5.34
C SER A 85 -11.55 -13.39 -4.95
N PRO A 86 -12.07 -14.02 -3.87
CA PRO A 86 -13.46 -13.82 -3.49
C PRO A 86 -13.83 -12.36 -3.17
N PHE A 87 -12.85 -11.55 -2.81
CA PHE A 87 -13.06 -10.13 -2.48
C PHE A 87 -12.75 -9.21 -3.65
N GLY A 88 -12.41 -9.76 -4.81
CA GLY A 88 -12.12 -8.97 -6.01
C GLY A 88 -10.84 -8.14 -5.90
N LEU A 89 -9.90 -8.56 -5.08
CA LEU A 89 -8.64 -7.83 -4.92
C LEU A 89 -7.75 -7.98 -6.14
N SER A 90 -7.08 -6.89 -6.50
CA SER A 90 -6.24 -6.82 -7.70
C SER A 90 -4.85 -7.40 -7.45
N PHE A 91 -4.08 -7.49 -8.53
CA PHE A 91 -2.66 -7.86 -8.44
C PHE A 91 -1.90 -6.92 -7.50
N ALA A 92 -2.13 -5.61 -7.61
CA ALA A 92 -1.45 -4.64 -6.77
C ALA A 92 -1.82 -4.83 -5.29
N ASP A 93 -3.08 -5.15 -5.00
CA ASP A 93 -3.52 -5.47 -3.64
C ASP A 93 -2.78 -6.70 -3.11
N ARG A 94 -2.63 -7.74 -3.95
CA ARG A 94 -1.90 -8.94 -3.56
C ARG A 94 -0.41 -8.67 -3.34
N ALA A 95 0.18 -7.78 -4.15
CA ALA A 95 1.58 -7.39 -3.97
C ALA A 95 1.79 -6.71 -2.61
N CYS A 96 0.86 -5.85 -2.22
CA CYS A 96 0.88 -5.17 -0.93
C CYS A 96 0.77 -6.17 0.23
N LEU A 97 -0.25 -7.04 0.17
CA LEU A 97 -0.48 -8.05 1.20
C LEU A 97 0.69 -9.02 1.31
N SER A 98 1.28 -9.40 0.17
CA SER A 98 2.45 -10.29 0.15
C SER A 98 3.64 -9.68 0.87
N LEU A 99 3.86 -8.39 0.70
CA LEU A 99 4.95 -7.72 1.41
C LEU A 99 4.66 -7.69 2.91
N GLY A 100 3.41 -7.42 3.30
CA GLY A 100 3.02 -7.47 4.70
C GLY A 100 3.26 -8.84 5.32
N LEU A 101 2.92 -9.90 4.59
CA LEU A 101 3.16 -11.28 5.04
C LEU A 101 4.66 -11.57 5.17
N LYS A 102 5.45 -11.17 4.17
CA LYS A 102 6.90 -11.43 4.18
C LYS A 102 7.58 -10.73 5.34
N LEU A 103 7.27 -9.46 5.58
CA LEU A 103 7.90 -8.66 6.61
C LEU A 103 7.25 -8.82 7.98
N GLN A 104 6.05 -9.39 8.02
CA GLN A 104 5.21 -9.46 9.22
C GLN A 104 4.95 -8.07 9.80
N PHE A 105 4.67 -7.13 8.90
CA PHE A 105 4.33 -5.75 9.23
C PHE A 105 2.85 -5.51 8.98
N LYS A 106 2.26 -4.62 9.77
CA LYS A 106 0.88 -4.17 9.55
C LYS A 106 0.78 -3.41 8.23
N VAL A 107 -0.28 -3.67 7.47
CA VAL A 107 -0.55 -3.01 6.19
C VAL A 107 -1.55 -1.86 6.42
N PHE A 108 -1.25 -0.69 5.89
CA PHE A 108 -2.15 0.47 5.91
C PHE A 108 -2.73 0.67 4.52
N THR A 109 -4.05 0.73 4.41
CA THR A 109 -4.74 0.83 3.13
C THR A 109 -6.10 1.51 3.28
N ALA A 110 -6.60 2.11 2.20
CA ALA A 110 -7.97 2.57 2.10
C ALA A 110 -8.90 1.51 1.51
N GLU A 111 -8.37 0.39 1.00
CA GLU A 111 -9.17 -0.67 0.39
C GLU A 111 -9.84 -1.53 1.47
N GLN A 112 -11.15 -1.34 1.61
CA GLN A 112 -11.93 -1.98 2.67
C GLN A 112 -11.84 -3.49 2.62
N ARG A 113 -11.84 -4.07 1.42
CA ARG A 113 -11.87 -5.52 1.26
C ARG A 113 -10.57 -6.20 1.64
N MET A 114 -9.45 -5.45 1.69
CA MET A 114 -8.19 -6.00 2.20
C MET A 114 -8.30 -6.46 3.66
N GLY A 115 -9.11 -5.75 4.44
CA GLY A 115 -9.32 -6.09 5.85
C GLY A 115 -10.21 -7.32 6.06
N GLU A 116 -10.84 -7.82 5.01
CA GLU A 116 -11.77 -8.95 5.09
C GLU A 116 -11.11 -10.29 4.78
N THR A 117 -9.85 -10.29 4.33
CA THR A 117 -9.14 -11.53 4.00
C THR A 117 -8.75 -12.30 5.26
N GLU A 118 -8.64 -13.62 5.13
CA GLU A 118 -8.22 -14.49 6.23
C GLU A 118 -6.72 -14.78 6.18
N LEU A 119 -5.94 -13.77 5.80
CA LEU A 119 -4.48 -13.89 5.76
C LEU A 119 -3.88 -13.51 7.10
N ASP A 120 -2.73 -14.10 7.42
CA ASP A 120 -2.00 -13.81 8.66
C ASP A 120 -1.21 -12.49 8.52
N VAL A 121 -1.94 -11.42 8.27
CA VAL A 121 -1.41 -10.06 8.17
C VAL A 121 -2.45 -9.11 8.75
N LYS A 122 -1.99 -8.20 9.60
CA LYS A 122 -2.87 -7.17 10.17
C LYS A 122 -3.05 -6.06 9.16
N VAL A 123 -4.30 -5.63 8.96
CA VAL A 123 -4.64 -4.55 8.03
C VAL A 123 -5.30 -3.43 8.81
N LYS A 124 -4.74 -2.23 8.68
CA LYS A 124 -5.32 -1.01 9.23
C LYS A 124 -5.98 -0.23 8.10
N LEU A 125 -7.30 -0.08 8.18
CA LEU A 125 -8.03 0.77 7.24
C LEU A 125 -7.87 2.22 7.66
N ILE A 126 -7.43 3.08 6.73
CA ILE A 126 -7.10 4.47 7.05
C ILE A 126 -8.33 5.38 7.08
N ARG A 127 -9.45 4.90 6.55
CA ARG A 127 -10.72 5.64 6.58
C ARG A 127 -11.87 4.65 6.48
N LYS A 128 -13.05 5.10 6.92
CA LYS A 128 -14.25 4.28 6.88
C LYS A 128 -14.78 4.19 5.45
N ARG A 129 -15.44 3.06 5.15
CA ARG A 129 -16.14 2.91 3.88
C ARG A 129 -17.27 3.93 3.81
N THR A 130 -17.32 4.68 2.71
CA THR A 130 -18.43 5.58 2.45
C THR A 130 -19.64 4.76 2.01
N LEU A 131 -20.72 4.83 2.77
CA LEU A 131 -21.99 4.25 2.39
C LEU A 131 -22.76 5.29 1.59
N VAL A 132 -22.97 5.01 0.34
CA VAL A 132 -23.71 5.89 -0.55
C VAL A 132 -25.04 5.25 -0.91
#